data_d0427c8167ae5de44d1379d6a63c0853
#
_entry.id   d0427c8167ae5de44d1379d6a63c0853
#
_cell.length_a   1.000
_cell.length_b   1.000
_cell.length_c   1.000
_cell.angle_alpha   90.00
_cell.angle_beta   90.00
_cell.angle_gamma   90.00
#
_symmetry.space_group_name_H-M   'P 1'
#
loop_
_entity.id
_entity.type
_entity.pdbx_description
1 polymer ?
#
loop_
_entity_poly.entity_id
_entity_poly.type
_entity_poly.pdbx_seq_one_letter_code
_entity_poly.pdbx_strand_id
1 'polypeptide(L)'
;MQNWIQYYDKTKKEYPRNNVKFLIDSLNLKSTNAIDLGCGQGNDTVYLINNDFKVLGIDKENVEEIIRERLSQDKQKYFQFKKQKLEDLKIPNTDLIIANFSLSFCKKEYFKSMWQKIVESINLNGYFVGTIFGINDSWNKEYRDMSFFDKEDVKRLFNKFKIIVFEEIENDKPTALGEDKHWHFYSIIAQKEY
;
A
#
# COMPACT_ATOMS: atom_id res chain seq x y z
N MET A 1 6.16 14.78 -13.41
CA MET A 1 4.93 14.00 -13.04
C MET A 1 5.16 12.57 -13.51
N GLN A 2 5.07 11.60 -12.61
CA GLN A 2 5.40 10.20 -12.91
C GLN A 2 4.43 9.64 -13.96
N ASN A 3 4.95 8.98 -15.00
CA ASN A 3 4.14 8.35 -16.03
C ASN A 3 3.65 6.98 -15.52
N TRP A 4 2.51 6.98 -14.84
CA TRP A 4 1.93 5.79 -14.23
C TRP A 4 1.62 4.67 -15.23
N ILE A 5 1.25 5.01 -16.48
CA ILE A 5 0.97 4.01 -17.51
C ILE A 5 2.24 3.22 -17.85
N GLN A 6 3.36 3.90 -18.09
CA GLN A 6 4.65 3.24 -18.33
C GLN A 6 5.14 2.44 -17.12
N TYR A 7 4.92 2.97 -15.90
CA TYR A 7 5.25 2.27 -14.67
C TYR A 7 4.46 0.96 -14.56
N TYR A 8 3.16 1.00 -14.83
CA TYR A 8 2.31 -0.18 -14.79
C TYR A 8 2.72 -1.22 -15.84
N ASP A 9 3.04 -0.84 -17.06
CA ASP A 9 3.50 -1.78 -18.09
C ASP A 9 4.79 -2.50 -17.71
N LYS A 10 5.73 -1.79 -17.09
CA LYS A 10 7.01 -2.37 -16.67
C LYS A 10 6.89 -3.29 -15.45
N THR A 11 5.98 -3.01 -14.53
CA THR A 11 5.84 -3.75 -13.27
C THR A 11 4.77 -4.85 -13.33
N LYS A 12 4.12 -5.08 -14.47
CA LYS A 12 2.96 -5.99 -14.66
C LYS A 12 3.19 -7.45 -14.25
N LYS A 13 4.43 -7.91 -14.17
CA LYS A 13 4.77 -9.30 -13.81
C LYS A 13 5.58 -9.39 -12.53
N GLU A 14 5.62 -8.33 -11.74
CA GLU A 14 6.31 -8.38 -10.46
C GLU A 14 5.58 -9.26 -9.44
N TYR A 15 6.34 -9.82 -8.53
CA TYR A 15 5.82 -10.58 -7.40
C TYR A 15 5.15 -9.64 -6.38
N PRO A 16 4.28 -10.17 -5.50
CA PRO A 16 3.78 -9.39 -4.37
C PRO A 16 4.94 -8.93 -3.49
N ARG A 17 4.74 -7.83 -2.77
CA ARG A 17 5.76 -7.28 -1.87
C ARG A 17 6.07 -8.25 -0.73
N ASN A 18 7.34 -8.28 -0.31
CA ASN A 18 7.80 -9.22 0.72
C ASN A 18 7.06 -9.07 2.05
N ASN A 19 6.66 -7.85 2.43
CA ASN A 19 5.89 -7.62 3.65
C ASN A 19 4.49 -8.24 3.57
N VAL A 20 3.84 -8.24 2.40
CA VAL A 20 2.56 -8.90 2.19
C VAL A 20 2.71 -10.42 2.26
N LYS A 21 3.73 -10.96 1.58
CA LYS A 21 4.04 -12.40 1.68
C LYS A 21 4.32 -12.82 3.12
N PHE A 22 5.15 -12.06 3.83
CA PHE A 22 5.47 -12.35 5.23
C PHE A 22 4.22 -12.38 6.10
N LEU A 23 3.30 -11.41 5.94
CA LEU A 23 2.04 -11.39 6.68
C LEU A 23 1.22 -12.67 6.46
N ILE A 24 1.04 -13.07 5.21
CA ILE A 24 0.20 -14.23 4.85
C ILE A 24 0.87 -15.53 5.27
N ASP A 25 2.13 -15.72 4.91
CA ASP A 25 2.85 -16.99 5.06
C ASP A 25 3.28 -17.23 6.51
N SER A 26 3.76 -16.18 7.22
CA SER A 26 4.38 -16.32 8.53
C SER A 26 3.42 -16.07 9.70
N LEU A 27 2.46 -15.17 9.56
CA LEU A 27 1.46 -14.90 10.60
C LEU A 27 0.19 -15.74 10.42
N ASN A 28 0.14 -16.58 9.35
CA ASN A 28 -0.98 -17.46 9.04
C ASN A 28 -2.34 -16.73 9.14
N LEU A 29 -2.38 -15.51 8.57
CA LEU A 29 -3.58 -14.70 8.58
C LEU A 29 -4.67 -15.41 7.76
N LYS A 30 -5.79 -15.72 8.40
CA LYS A 30 -6.94 -16.32 7.72
C LYS A 30 -7.50 -15.36 6.69
N SER A 31 -8.00 -15.91 5.59
CA SER A 31 -8.65 -15.15 4.53
C SER A 31 -9.81 -14.31 5.07
N THR A 32 -9.82 -13.03 4.73
CA THR A 32 -10.78 -12.06 5.20
C THR A 32 -10.95 -10.94 4.16
N ASN A 33 -11.61 -9.85 4.55
CA ASN A 33 -11.72 -8.67 3.71
C ASN A 33 -10.43 -7.83 3.80
N ALA A 34 -9.93 -7.44 2.65
CA ALA A 34 -8.75 -6.58 2.54
C ALA A 34 -9.01 -5.39 1.63
N ILE A 35 -8.30 -4.30 1.86
CA ILE A 35 -8.26 -3.12 1.00
C ILE A 35 -6.82 -2.89 0.57
N ASP A 36 -6.59 -2.72 -0.74
CA ASP A 36 -5.29 -2.39 -1.33
C ASP A 36 -5.33 -0.93 -1.83
N LEU A 37 -4.67 -0.04 -1.10
CA LEU A 37 -4.63 1.40 -1.38
C LEU A 37 -3.48 1.76 -2.32
N GLY A 38 -3.81 2.27 -3.49
CA GLY A 38 -2.85 2.47 -4.58
C GLY A 38 -2.46 1.13 -5.18
N CYS A 39 -3.46 0.29 -5.49
CA CYS A 39 -3.26 -1.09 -5.90
C CYS A 39 -2.49 -1.24 -7.23
N GLY A 40 -2.41 -0.19 -8.04
CA GLY A 40 -1.72 -0.22 -9.32
C GLY A 40 -2.15 -1.41 -10.18
N GLN A 41 -1.20 -2.19 -10.64
CA GLN A 41 -1.49 -3.40 -11.43
C GLN A 41 -1.93 -4.62 -10.62
N GLY A 42 -2.10 -4.46 -9.32
CA GLY A 42 -2.65 -5.49 -8.46
C GLY A 42 -1.69 -6.63 -8.12
N ASN A 43 -0.38 -6.39 -8.02
CA ASN A 43 0.55 -7.45 -7.64
C ASN A 43 0.22 -8.02 -6.26
N ASP A 44 0.00 -7.16 -5.26
CA ASP A 44 -0.43 -7.55 -3.93
C ASP A 44 -1.90 -8.02 -3.94
N THR A 45 -2.79 -7.32 -4.66
CA THR A 45 -4.21 -7.68 -4.82
C THR A 45 -4.39 -9.11 -5.35
N VAL A 46 -3.73 -9.46 -6.47
CA VAL A 46 -3.83 -10.80 -7.08
C VAL A 46 -3.30 -11.88 -6.14
N TYR A 47 -2.20 -11.61 -5.44
CA TYR A 47 -1.66 -12.53 -4.45
C TYR A 47 -2.64 -12.81 -3.31
N LEU A 48 -3.26 -11.75 -2.76
CA LEU A 48 -4.28 -11.91 -1.72
C LEU A 48 -5.48 -12.72 -2.19
N ILE A 49 -6.00 -12.42 -3.39
CA ILE A 49 -7.16 -13.13 -3.95
C ILE A 49 -6.84 -14.61 -4.18
N ASN A 50 -5.61 -14.93 -4.61
CA ASN A 50 -5.18 -16.32 -4.76
C ASN A 50 -5.07 -17.05 -3.41
N ASN A 51 -4.90 -16.31 -2.32
CA ASN A 51 -4.96 -16.80 -0.94
C ASN A 51 -6.37 -16.60 -0.30
N ASP A 52 -7.42 -16.56 -1.12
CA ASP A 52 -8.84 -16.55 -0.74
C ASP A 52 -9.35 -15.28 -0.04
N PHE A 53 -8.61 -14.17 -0.09
CA PHE A 53 -9.08 -12.88 0.41
C PHE A 53 -10.11 -12.26 -0.55
N LYS A 54 -11.04 -11.49 0.01
CA LYS A 54 -11.88 -10.56 -0.74
C LYS A 54 -11.22 -9.19 -0.73
N VAL A 55 -10.85 -8.67 -1.90
CA VAL A 55 -10.05 -7.46 -2.00
C VAL A 55 -10.81 -6.33 -2.69
N LEU A 56 -10.85 -5.16 -2.04
CA LEU A 56 -11.19 -3.88 -2.65
C LEU A 56 -9.90 -3.17 -3.05
N GLY A 57 -9.58 -3.17 -4.33
CA GLY A 57 -8.50 -2.35 -4.89
C GLY A 57 -8.94 -0.90 -5.07
N ILE A 58 -8.12 0.03 -4.63
CA ILE A 58 -8.34 1.47 -4.81
C ILE A 58 -7.14 2.08 -5.52
N ASP A 59 -7.39 2.78 -6.63
CA ASP A 59 -6.35 3.54 -7.32
C ASP A 59 -6.98 4.79 -7.97
N LYS A 60 -6.15 5.81 -8.21
CA LYS A 60 -6.58 7.02 -8.94
C LYS A 60 -6.72 6.78 -10.44
N GLU A 61 -5.96 5.82 -10.98
CA GLU A 61 -6.06 5.37 -12.35
C GLU A 61 -7.05 4.21 -12.48
N ASN A 62 -7.65 4.04 -13.66
CA ASN A 62 -8.54 2.90 -13.88
C ASN A 62 -7.71 1.66 -14.27
N VAL A 63 -7.47 0.80 -13.29
CA VAL A 63 -6.66 -0.42 -13.44
C VAL A 63 -7.48 -1.70 -13.30
N GLU A 64 -8.81 -1.59 -13.25
CA GLU A 64 -9.70 -2.71 -12.97
C GLU A 64 -9.54 -3.87 -13.95
N GLU A 65 -9.57 -3.59 -15.26
CA GLU A 65 -9.47 -4.62 -16.29
C GLU A 65 -8.11 -5.33 -16.25
N ILE A 66 -7.03 -4.57 -16.04
CA ILE A 66 -5.67 -5.11 -15.94
C ILE A 66 -5.58 -6.14 -14.80
N ILE A 67 -6.23 -5.87 -13.67
CA ILE A 67 -6.23 -6.79 -12.52
C ILE A 67 -7.14 -8.00 -12.80
N ARG A 68 -8.34 -7.77 -13.38
CA ARG A 68 -9.27 -8.86 -13.72
C ARG A 68 -8.68 -9.86 -14.70
N GLU A 69 -7.94 -9.41 -15.72
CA GLU A 69 -7.25 -10.27 -16.68
C GLU A 69 -6.21 -11.21 -16.04
N ARG A 70 -5.71 -10.85 -14.85
CA ARG A 70 -4.72 -11.63 -14.09
C ARG A 70 -5.36 -12.66 -13.15
N LEU A 71 -6.66 -12.59 -12.97
CA LEU A 71 -7.43 -13.49 -12.12
C LEU A 71 -8.15 -14.54 -12.95
N SER A 72 -8.17 -15.78 -12.48
CA SER A 72 -9.04 -16.81 -13.06
C SER A 72 -10.52 -16.42 -12.88
N GLN A 73 -11.37 -16.92 -13.76
CA GLN A 73 -12.79 -16.55 -13.80
C GLN A 73 -13.51 -16.77 -12.46
N ASP A 74 -13.22 -17.87 -11.77
CA ASP A 74 -13.77 -18.19 -10.46
C ASP A 74 -13.30 -17.27 -9.33
N LYS A 75 -12.11 -16.66 -9.49
CA LYS A 75 -11.52 -15.71 -8.51
C LYS A 75 -11.98 -14.27 -8.72
N GLN A 76 -12.46 -13.89 -9.91
CA GLN A 76 -12.87 -12.50 -10.20
C GLN A 76 -13.98 -11.99 -9.28
N LYS A 77 -14.83 -12.85 -8.73
CA LYS A 77 -15.88 -12.51 -7.77
C LYS A 77 -15.36 -11.98 -6.42
N TYR A 78 -14.10 -12.25 -6.11
CA TYR A 78 -13.44 -11.77 -4.88
C TYR A 78 -12.78 -10.42 -5.04
N PHE A 79 -12.78 -9.85 -6.26
CA PHE A 79 -12.20 -8.55 -6.56
C PHE A 79 -13.28 -7.50 -6.77
N GLN A 80 -13.12 -6.38 -6.07
CA GLN A 80 -13.84 -5.14 -6.31
C GLN A 80 -12.83 -4.02 -6.58
N PHE A 81 -13.19 -3.07 -7.42
CA PHE A 81 -12.36 -1.93 -7.74
C PHE A 81 -13.10 -0.62 -7.50
N LYS A 82 -12.38 0.37 -7.00
CA LYS A 82 -12.88 1.73 -6.86
C LYS A 82 -11.85 2.74 -7.35
N LYS A 83 -12.16 3.45 -8.42
CA LYS A 83 -11.35 4.58 -8.86
C LYS A 83 -11.51 5.73 -7.88
N GLN A 84 -10.48 6.02 -7.09
CA GLN A 84 -10.52 7.04 -6.04
C GLN A 84 -9.12 7.56 -5.72
N LYS A 85 -8.99 8.88 -5.48
CA LYS A 85 -7.76 9.46 -4.92
C LYS A 85 -7.68 9.22 -3.43
N LEU A 86 -6.46 9.17 -2.88
CA LEU A 86 -6.22 9.00 -1.45
C LEU A 86 -6.72 10.21 -0.63
N GLU A 87 -6.68 11.41 -1.20
CA GLU A 87 -7.21 12.63 -0.58
C GLU A 87 -8.71 12.53 -0.25
N ASP A 88 -9.47 11.84 -1.11
CA ASP A 88 -10.93 11.70 -1.01
C ASP A 88 -11.34 10.37 -0.37
N LEU A 89 -10.43 9.69 0.34
CA LEU A 89 -10.59 8.31 0.79
C LEU A 89 -11.91 8.10 1.56
N LYS A 90 -12.71 7.15 1.08
CA LYS A 90 -13.94 6.65 1.72
C LYS A 90 -13.95 5.14 1.55
N ILE A 91 -13.67 4.42 2.61
CA ILE A 91 -13.51 2.97 2.66
C ILE A 91 -14.37 2.35 3.76
N PRO A 92 -14.86 1.12 3.57
CA PRO A 92 -15.54 0.38 4.62
C PRO A 92 -14.56 -0.11 5.67
N ASN A 93 -15.09 -0.62 6.78
CA ASN A 93 -14.29 -1.34 7.75
C ASN A 93 -13.74 -2.64 7.14
N THR A 94 -12.52 -3.00 7.54
CA THR A 94 -11.78 -4.14 7.00
C THR A 94 -10.82 -4.71 8.04
N ASP A 95 -10.38 -5.96 7.82
CA ASP A 95 -9.42 -6.62 8.71
C ASP A 95 -7.98 -6.45 8.22
N LEU A 96 -7.78 -6.03 6.96
CA LEU A 96 -6.46 -5.81 6.40
C LEU A 96 -6.47 -4.59 5.47
N ILE A 97 -5.52 -3.68 5.68
CA ILE A 97 -5.19 -2.63 4.72
C ILE A 97 -3.75 -2.83 4.24
N ILE A 98 -3.60 -2.88 2.92
CA ILE A 98 -2.30 -2.82 2.25
C ILE A 98 -2.12 -1.46 1.61
N ALA A 99 -0.92 -0.87 1.76
CA ALA A 99 -0.58 0.42 1.19
C ALA A 99 0.93 0.50 0.88
N ASN A 100 1.37 -0.28 -0.11
CA ASN A 100 2.78 -0.31 -0.52
C ASN A 100 3.07 0.77 -1.56
N PHE A 101 4.06 1.63 -1.27
CA PHE A 101 4.51 2.70 -2.15
C PHE A 101 3.37 3.59 -2.70
N SER A 102 2.38 3.89 -1.86
CA SER A 102 1.18 4.63 -2.27
C SER A 102 0.88 5.85 -1.39
N LEU A 103 0.92 5.71 -0.06
CA LEU A 103 0.44 6.76 0.86
C LEU A 103 1.22 8.06 0.74
N SER A 104 2.51 8.01 0.48
CA SER A 104 3.36 9.19 0.36
C SER A 104 3.02 10.07 -0.85
N PHE A 105 2.28 9.54 -1.84
CA PHE A 105 1.74 10.31 -2.96
C PHE A 105 0.49 11.12 -2.61
N CYS A 106 -0.10 10.91 -1.45
CA CYS A 106 -1.13 11.82 -0.93
C CYS A 106 -0.49 13.16 -0.58
N LYS A 107 -1.15 14.25 -0.98
CA LYS A 107 -0.63 15.60 -0.67
C LYS A 107 -0.54 15.80 0.84
N LYS A 108 0.54 16.48 1.28
CA LYS A 108 0.84 16.72 2.70
C LYS A 108 -0.34 17.25 3.51
N GLU A 109 -1.10 18.16 2.95
CA GLU A 109 -2.25 18.80 3.62
C GLU A 109 -3.40 17.81 3.91
N TYR A 110 -3.51 16.73 3.11
CA TYR A 110 -4.54 15.70 3.27
C TYR A 110 -4.04 14.44 4.00
N PHE A 111 -2.73 14.27 4.16
CA PHE A 111 -2.15 13.04 4.71
C PHE A 111 -2.74 12.70 6.09
N LYS A 112 -2.81 13.67 6.99
CA LYS A 112 -3.35 13.44 8.35
C LYS A 112 -4.80 12.93 8.33
N SER A 113 -5.66 13.55 7.52
CA SER A 113 -7.07 13.14 7.41
C SER A 113 -7.22 11.78 6.72
N MET A 114 -6.41 11.51 5.69
CA MET A 114 -6.35 10.20 5.04
C MET A 114 -5.91 9.11 6.02
N TRP A 115 -4.82 9.35 6.76
CA TRP A 115 -4.30 8.40 7.76
C TRP A 115 -5.33 8.09 8.85
N GLN A 116 -6.01 9.12 9.35
CA GLN A 116 -7.07 8.93 10.33
C GLN A 116 -8.17 7.99 9.81
N LYS A 117 -8.63 8.17 8.56
CA LYS A 117 -9.63 7.29 7.93
C LYS A 117 -9.11 5.85 7.80
N ILE A 118 -7.83 5.65 7.46
CA ILE A 118 -7.19 4.33 7.40
C ILE A 118 -7.26 3.67 8.78
N VAL A 119 -6.82 4.37 9.82
CA VAL A 119 -6.82 3.85 11.20
C VAL A 119 -8.23 3.51 11.67
N GLU A 120 -9.22 4.37 11.40
CA GLU A 120 -10.62 4.16 11.79
C GLU A 120 -11.24 2.96 11.06
N SER A 121 -10.86 2.72 9.81
CA SER A 121 -11.41 1.63 8.98
C SER A 121 -10.85 0.25 9.31
N ILE A 122 -9.68 0.15 9.94
CA ILE A 122 -9.14 -1.14 10.36
C ILE A 122 -9.91 -1.62 11.60
N ASN A 123 -10.46 -2.83 11.54
CA ASN A 123 -11.11 -3.47 12.69
C ASN A 123 -10.11 -3.72 13.84
N LEU A 124 -10.61 -3.85 15.06
CA LEU A 124 -9.79 -4.29 16.19
C LEU A 124 -9.14 -5.64 15.87
N ASN A 125 -7.85 -5.79 16.18
CA ASN A 125 -6.99 -6.92 15.79
C ASN A 125 -6.74 -7.05 14.28
N GLY A 126 -7.24 -6.14 13.45
CA GLY A 126 -6.91 -6.07 12.03
C GLY A 126 -5.49 -5.54 11.80
N TYR A 127 -5.03 -5.61 10.55
CA TYR A 127 -3.64 -5.34 10.20
C TYR A 127 -3.50 -4.19 9.20
N PHE A 128 -2.41 -3.47 9.34
CA PHE A 128 -1.85 -2.58 8.35
C PHE A 128 -0.54 -3.17 7.82
N VAL A 129 -0.37 -3.18 6.51
CA VAL A 129 0.90 -3.52 5.83
C VAL A 129 1.19 -2.46 4.79
N GLY A 130 2.37 -1.86 4.83
CA GLY A 130 2.67 -0.84 3.83
C GLY A 130 4.04 -0.22 3.98
N THR A 131 4.26 0.80 3.14
CA THR A 131 5.49 1.58 3.16
C THR A 131 5.20 3.07 3.29
N ILE A 132 6.06 3.76 4.02
CA ILE A 132 6.04 5.22 4.18
C ILE A 132 7.42 5.76 3.82
N PHE A 133 7.50 6.78 2.96
CA PHE A 133 8.79 7.36 2.55
C PHE A 133 9.43 8.16 3.68
N GLY A 134 10.74 7.97 3.79
CA GLY A 134 11.60 8.66 4.74
C GLY A 134 12.10 9.99 4.22
N ILE A 135 12.56 10.85 5.14
CA ILE A 135 12.99 12.22 4.83
C ILE A 135 14.23 12.31 3.92
N ASN A 136 15.06 11.23 3.87
CA ASN A 136 16.27 11.19 3.04
C ASN A 136 15.97 10.76 1.59
N ASP A 137 14.74 10.34 1.28
CA ASP A 137 14.36 9.97 -0.07
C ASP A 137 14.59 11.11 -1.06
N SER A 138 15.22 10.83 -2.21
CA SER A 138 15.57 11.88 -3.18
C SER A 138 14.35 12.67 -3.67
N TRP A 139 13.20 12.02 -3.74
CA TRP A 139 11.94 12.67 -4.12
C TRP A 139 11.45 13.72 -3.11
N ASN A 140 11.93 13.73 -1.87
CA ASN A 140 11.61 14.79 -0.91
C ASN A 140 12.07 16.19 -1.37
N LYS A 141 13.14 16.24 -2.18
CA LYS A 141 13.63 17.49 -2.77
C LYS A 141 12.88 17.85 -4.06
N GLU A 142 12.40 16.85 -4.80
CA GLU A 142 11.83 17.02 -6.13
C GLU A 142 10.30 17.24 -6.10
N TYR A 143 9.59 16.56 -5.18
CA TYR A 143 8.12 16.55 -5.12
C TYR A 143 7.60 17.13 -3.81
N ARG A 144 7.45 18.46 -3.77
CA ARG A 144 7.07 19.20 -2.56
C ARG A 144 5.71 18.83 -1.98
N ASP A 145 4.81 18.31 -2.81
CA ASP A 145 3.45 17.93 -2.38
C ASP A 145 3.38 16.54 -1.79
N MET A 146 4.40 15.70 -1.96
CA MET A 146 4.47 14.37 -1.37
C MET A 146 4.77 14.42 0.13
N SER A 147 4.43 13.35 0.83
CA SER A 147 4.62 13.23 2.28
C SER A 147 5.81 12.34 2.61
N PHE A 148 6.75 12.91 3.38
CA PHE A 148 7.96 12.24 3.86
C PHE A 148 8.07 12.41 5.37
N PHE A 149 8.55 11.38 6.07
CA PHE A 149 8.54 11.34 7.52
C PHE A 149 9.89 10.91 8.07
N ASP A 150 10.26 11.44 9.23
CA ASP A 150 11.33 10.84 10.01
C ASP A 150 10.83 9.59 10.77
N LYS A 151 11.76 8.85 11.34
CA LYS A 151 11.49 7.59 12.03
C LYS A 151 10.51 7.74 13.20
N GLU A 152 10.66 8.81 13.97
CA GLU A 152 9.82 9.05 15.15
C GLU A 152 8.41 9.50 14.73
N ASP A 153 8.30 10.29 13.66
CA ASP A 153 7.00 10.64 13.08
C ASP A 153 6.25 9.40 12.58
N VAL A 154 6.95 8.50 11.89
CA VAL A 154 6.34 7.24 11.46
C VAL A 154 5.85 6.43 12.66
N LYS A 155 6.67 6.25 13.71
CA LYS A 155 6.23 5.53 14.92
C LYS A 155 5.00 6.17 15.56
N ARG A 156 4.90 7.52 15.57
CA ARG A 156 3.73 8.23 16.10
C ARG A 156 2.45 7.96 15.31
N LEU A 157 2.54 7.72 14.00
CA LEU A 157 1.37 7.31 13.20
C LEU A 157 0.76 6.00 13.71
N PHE A 158 1.59 5.08 14.21
CA PHE A 158 1.19 3.76 14.67
C PHE A 158 0.92 3.66 16.17
N ASN A 159 0.61 4.77 16.86
CA ASN A 159 0.39 4.78 18.30
C ASN A 159 -0.83 3.95 18.78
N LYS A 160 -1.73 3.56 17.87
CA LYS A 160 -2.88 2.66 18.12
C LYS A 160 -2.63 1.22 17.70
N PHE A 161 -1.40 0.90 17.33
CA PHE A 161 -1.03 -0.39 16.79
C PHE A 161 0.12 -1.00 17.57
N LYS A 162 0.11 -2.32 17.66
CA LYS A 162 1.32 -3.10 17.94
C LYS A 162 2.11 -3.27 16.66
N ILE A 163 3.29 -2.69 16.61
CA ILE A 163 4.21 -2.86 15.47
C ILE A 163 4.83 -4.25 15.55
N ILE A 164 4.65 -5.04 14.49
CA ILE A 164 5.19 -6.40 14.36
C ILE A 164 6.50 -6.38 13.59
N VAL A 165 6.53 -5.61 12.49
CA VAL A 165 7.73 -5.39 11.68
C VAL A 165 7.89 -3.90 11.45
N PHE A 166 9.11 -3.40 11.62
CA PHE A 166 9.49 -2.03 11.31
C PHE A 166 10.91 -2.05 10.75
N GLU A 167 11.02 -1.99 9.45
CA GLU A 167 12.29 -1.98 8.74
C GLU A 167 12.51 -0.62 8.08
N GLU A 168 13.64 0.00 8.36
CA GLU A 168 14.10 1.20 7.68
C GLU A 168 15.05 0.78 6.56
N ILE A 169 14.70 1.14 5.34
CA ILE A 169 15.45 0.80 4.14
C ILE A 169 15.96 2.09 3.50
N GLU A 170 17.29 2.19 3.35
CA GLU A 170 17.94 3.30 2.68
C GLU A 170 19.03 2.77 1.74
N ASN A 171 18.88 3.05 0.43
CA ASN A 171 19.83 2.57 -0.58
C ASN A 171 19.67 3.29 -1.93
N ASP A 172 20.70 3.21 -2.76
CA ASP A 172 20.69 3.71 -4.13
C ASP A 172 20.31 2.57 -5.09
N LYS A 173 19.18 2.71 -5.75
CA LYS A 173 18.70 1.77 -6.77
C LYS A 173 17.85 2.51 -7.80
N PRO A 174 17.88 2.10 -9.06
CA PRO A 174 17.03 2.72 -10.07
C PRO A 174 15.54 2.50 -9.75
N THR A 175 14.72 3.44 -10.22
CA THR A 175 13.26 3.25 -10.27
C THR A 175 12.91 2.14 -11.27
N ALA A 176 11.66 1.67 -11.27
CA ALA A 176 11.18 0.73 -12.29
C ALA A 176 11.29 1.31 -13.72
N LEU A 177 11.36 2.62 -13.88
CA LEU A 177 11.56 3.31 -15.15
C LEU A 177 13.05 3.46 -15.53
N GLY A 178 13.99 3.06 -14.66
CA GLY A 178 15.43 3.11 -14.89
C GLY A 178 16.09 4.43 -14.49
N GLU A 179 15.39 5.31 -13.80
CA GLU A 179 15.95 6.56 -13.28
C GLU A 179 16.74 6.29 -11.99
N ASP A 180 17.91 6.88 -11.85
CA ASP A 180 18.69 6.79 -10.61
C ASP A 180 17.92 7.40 -9.45
N LYS A 181 17.88 6.68 -8.32
CA LYS A 181 17.12 7.13 -7.14
C LYS A 181 17.78 6.70 -5.84
N HIS A 182 17.87 7.63 -4.91
CA HIS A 182 18.12 7.33 -3.51
C HIS A 182 16.77 7.06 -2.83
N TRP A 183 16.59 5.81 -2.41
CA TRP A 183 15.40 5.36 -1.70
C TRP A 183 15.61 5.47 -0.20
N HIS A 184 14.65 6.06 0.48
CA HIS A 184 14.52 5.97 1.93
C HIS A 184 13.05 5.73 2.27
N PHE A 185 12.74 4.59 2.85
CA PHE A 185 11.38 4.26 3.26
C PHE A 185 11.36 3.29 4.44
N TYR A 186 10.22 3.26 5.13
CA TYR A 186 9.93 2.33 6.20
C TYR A 186 8.95 1.29 5.71
N SER A 187 9.27 0.00 5.88
CA SER A 187 8.37 -1.14 5.64
C SER A 187 7.76 -1.57 6.97
N ILE A 188 6.44 -1.58 7.03
CA ILE A 188 5.73 -1.71 8.30
C ILE A 188 4.67 -2.80 8.21
N ILE A 189 4.60 -3.66 9.23
CA ILE A 189 3.49 -4.54 9.53
C ILE A 189 3.04 -4.22 10.96
N ALA A 190 1.78 -3.88 11.14
CA ALA A 190 1.25 -3.50 12.44
C ALA A 190 -0.18 -4.02 12.64
N GLN A 191 -0.50 -4.44 13.86
CA GLN A 191 -1.81 -4.93 14.26
C GLN A 191 -2.50 -3.89 15.13
N LYS A 192 -3.76 -3.56 14.83
CA LYS A 192 -4.54 -2.58 15.61
C LYS A 192 -4.93 -3.14 16.96
N GLU A 193 -4.60 -2.40 18.03
CA GLU A 193 -4.91 -2.80 19.42
C GLU A 193 -6.01 -1.94 20.06
N TYR A 194 -6.25 -0.70 19.54
CA TYR A 194 -7.18 0.27 20.13
C TYR A 194 -8.04 0.96 19.08
#